data_77614def198a5b78cac37b3719a39626
#
_entry.id   77614def198a5b78cac37b3719a39626
#
_cell.length_a   1.000
_cell.length_b   1.000
_cell.length_c   1.000
_cell.angle_alpha   90.00
_cell.angle_beta   90.00
_cell.angle_gamma   90.00
#
_symmetry.space_group_name_H-M   'P 1'
#
loop_
_entity.id
_entity.type
_entity.pdbx_description
1 polymer ?
#
loop_
_entity_poly.entity_id
_entity_poly.type
_entity_poly.pdbx_seq_one_letter_code
_entity_poly.pdbx_strand_id
1 'polypeptide(L)'
;YLEDLTPFARRIEQWPLMQVLRRFVEQAGLDRPAHRIVLESALFGAATLVVTAVLELDLRLVAAATMAAICAPYIRLWWQRSRRIEAIEEQLPDAIDVIKRALRAGHPFVAAVKLVGEDMEGAVANEFAITAADLSFGNDPRGALLGLLSRVPSVPLMGFVTAVLIQRET
;
A
#
# COMPACT_ATOMS: atom_id res chain seq x y z
N TYR A 1 -2.48 -13.00 11.18
CA TYR A 1 -1.55 -11.88 11.39
C TYR A 1 -1.72 -11.19 12.77
N LEU A 2 -2.92 -11.16 13.34
CA LEU A 2 -3.19 -10.56 14.65
C LEU A 2 -2.95 -11.52 15.84
N GLU A 3 -2.78 -12.79 15.57
CA GLU A 3 -2.59 -13.82 16.62
C GLU A 3 -1.16 -13.84 17.18
N ASP A 4 -0.17 -13.37 16.42
CA ASP A 4 1.25 -13.34 16.83
C ASP A 4 1.66 -12.06 17.56
N LEU A 5 0.73 -11.11 17.76
CA LEU A 5 1.01 -9.84 18.41
C LEU A 5 0.88 -9.95 19.93
N THR A 6 1.86 -9.39 20.65
CA THR A 6 1.76 -9.22 22.10
C THR A 6 0.50 -8.41 22.46
N PRO A 7 -0.16 -8.67 23.60
CA PRO A 7 -1.41 -7.98 24.00
C PRO A 7 -1.28 -6.45 24.04
N PHE A 8 -0.08 -5.94 24.19
CA PHE A 8 0.23 -4.51 24.16
C PHE A 8 0.19 -3.94 22.72
N ALA A 9 0.77 -4.64 21.75
CA ALA A 9 0.75 -4.24 20.35
C ALA A 9 -0.67 -4.22 19.78
N ARG A 10 -1.52 -5.17 20.20
CA ARG A 10 -2.93 -5.25 19.81
C ARG A 10 -3.76 -4.05 20.28
N ARG A 11 -3.42 -3.46 21.43
CA ARG A 11 -4.10 -2.28 21.98
C ARG A 11 -3.68 -0.98 21.28
N ILE A 12 -2.43 -0.90 20.85
CA ILE A 12 -1.89 0.25 20.10
C ILE A 12 -2.44 0.27 18.66
N GLU A 13 -2.60 -0.87 18.01
CA GLU A 13 -3.14 -0.96 16.65
C GLU A 13 -4.62 -0.57 16.52
N GLN A 14 -5.38 -0.50 17.62
CA GLN A 14 -6.77 -0.04 17.62
C GLN A 14 -6.91 1.49 17.54
N TRP A 15 -5.83 2.23 17.69
CA TRP A 15 -5.87 3.69 17.60
C TRP A 15 -6.08 4.14 16.15
N PRO A 16 -6.92 5.19 15.91
CA PRO A 16 -7.23 5.66 14.56
C PRO A 16 -5.99 6.06 13.75
N LEU A 17 -4.96 6.61 14.40
CA LEU A 17 -3.67 6.94 13.78
C LEU A 17 -2.92 5.69 13.27
N MET A 18 -3.00 4.58 14.00
CA MET A 18 -2.36 3.32 13.59
C MET A 18 -3.09 2.68 12.40
N GLN A 19 -4.40 2.83 12.31
CA GLN A 19 -5.16 2.35 11.14
C GLN A 19 -4.78 3.11 9.87
N VAL A 20 -4.56 4.42 9.98
CA VAL A 20 -4.06 5.24 8.86
C VAL A 20 -2.66 4.78 8.47
N LEU A 21 -1.74 4.65 9.44
CA LEU A 21 -0.37 4.19 9.18
C LEU A 21 -0.34 2.79 8.56
N ARG A 22 -1.18 1.87 9.04
CA ARG A 22 -1.34 0.53 8.46
C ARG A 22 -1.75 0.58 7.00
N ARG A 23 -2.73 1.40 6.63
CA ARG A 23 -3.11 1.59 5.22
C ARG A 23 -1.94 2.11 4.37
N PHE A 24 -1.15 3.04 4.89
CA PHE A 24 0.04 3.52 4.19
C PHE A 24 1.09 2.41 3.99
N VAL A 25 1.29 1.55 4.99
CA VAL A 25 2.22 0.40 4.90
C VAL A 25 1.73 -0.63 3.88
N GLU A 26 0.44 -0.96 3.90
CA GLU A 26 -0.20 -1.85 2.93
C GLU A 26 -0.08 -1.28 1.49
N GLN A 27 -0.33 0.02 1.32
CA GLN A 27 -0.18 0.71 0.03
C GLN A 27 1.28 0.81 -0.44
N ALA A 28 2.25 0.83 0.48
CA ALA A 28 3.67 0.75 0.15
C ALA A 28 4.12 -0.67 -0.23
N GLY A 29 3.25 -1.69 -0.07
CA GLY A 29 3.58 -3.09 -0.36
C GLY A 29 4.57 -3.71 0.61
N LEU A 30 4.60 -3.20 1.84
CA LEU A 30 5.49 -3.69 2.88
C LEU A 30 4.72 -4.67 3.79
N ASP A 31 5.22 -5.90 3.90
CA ASP A 31 4.70 -6.90 4.85
C ASP A 31 5.20 -6.67 6.28
N ARG A 32 5.39 -5.40 6.66
CA ARG A 32 5.88 -5.03 7.99
C ARG A 32 4.72 -4.48 8.82
N PRO A 33 4.62 -4.87 10.09
CA PRO A 33 3.60 -4.31 10.97
C PRO A 33 3.88 -2.84 11.27
N ALA A 34 2.83 -2.01 11.28
CA ALA A 34 2.91 -0.55 11.47
C ALA A 34 3.64 -0.14 12.77
N HIS A 35 3.54 -0.94 13.83
CA HIS A 35 4.23 -0.67 15.10
C HIS A 35 5.77 -0.68 14.98
N ARG A 36 6.35 -1.42 14.01
CA ARG A 36 7.81 -1.40 13.79
C ARG A 36 8.31 -0.04 13.32
N ILE A 37 7.53 0.64 12.47
CA ILE A 37 7.89 1.99 11.99
C ILE A 37 7.90 2.97 13.16
N VAL A 38 6.92 2.87 14.06
CA VAL A 38 6.88 3.69 15.28
C VAL A 38 8.07 3.37 16.21
N LEU A 39 8.42 2.09 16.35
CA LEU A 39 9.56 1.67 17.15
C LEU A 39 10.88 2.15 16.53
N GLU A 40 11.05 2.04 15.23
CA GLU A 40 12.21 2.56 14.49
C GLU A 40 12.32 4.09 14.69
N SER A 41 11.21 4.83 14.56
CA SER A 41 11.21 6.29 14.77
C SER A 41 11.58 6.68 16.20
N ALA A 42 11.10 5.93 17.19
CA ALA A 42 11.45 6.15 18.59
C ALA A 42 12.92 5.85 18.88
N LEU A 43 13.45 4.76 18.32
CA LEU A 43 14.86 4.38 18.40
C LEU A 43 15.79 5.43 17.76
N PHE A 44 15.46 5.88 16.55
CA PHE A 44 16.24 6.94 15.87
C PHE A 44 16.21 8.25 16.65
N GLY A 45 15.03 8.64 17.17
CA GLY A 45 14.89 9.82 18.01
C GLY A 45 15.72 9.74 19.31
N ALA A 46 15.64 8.60 20.01
CA ALA A 46 16.40 8.37 21.24
C ALA A 46 17.92 8.34 20.98
N ALA A 47 18.36 7.64 19.93
CA ALA A 47 19.77 7.59 19.56
C ALA A 47 20.32 8.98 19.22
N THR A 48 19.56 9.78 18.45
CA THR A 48 19.96 11.16 18.11
C THR A 48 20.03 12.02 19.36
N LEU A 49 19.09 11.89 20.29
CA LEU A 49 19.09 12.63 21.56
C LEU A 49 20.31 12.30 22.40
N VAL A 50 20.70 11.03 22.50
CA VAL A 50 21.91 10.62 23.24
C VAL A 50 23.17 11.16 22.58
N VAL A 51 23.30 11.04 21.26
CA VAL A 51 24.48 11.53 20.54
C VAL A 51 24.62 13.05 20.65
N THR A 52 23.53 13.79 20.49
CA THR A 52 23.56 15.25 20.59
C THR A 52 23.81 15.75 22.01
N ALA A 53 23.35 15.02 23.05
CA ALA A 53 23.66 15.33 24.45
C ALA A 53 25.14 15.12 24.78
N VAL A 54 25.76 14.07 24.22
CA VAL A 54 27.20 13.80 24.41
C VAL A 54 28.07 14.85 23.71
N LEU A 55 27.60 15.39 22.57
CA LEU A 55 28.32 16.40 21.80
C LEU A 55 28.12 17.83 22.31
N GLU A 56 27.36 18.04 23.38
CA GLU A 56 27.07 19.35 24.01
C GLU A 56 26.58 20.41 22.98
N LEU A 57 25.77 19.98 22.01
CA LEU A 57 25.24 20.83 20.95
C LEU A 57 24.18 21.82 21.47
N ASP A 58 24.05 22.94 20.79
CA ASP A 58 22.99 23.92 21.06
C ASP A 58 21.59 23.27 21.04
N LEU A 59 20.75 23.63 22.01
CA LEU A 59 19.38 23.09 22.16
C LEU A 59 18.56 23.16 20.87
N ARG A 60 18.76 24.18 20.05
CA ARG A 60 18.07 24.34 18.75
C ARG A 60 18.49 23.27 17.74
N LEU A 61 19.78 22.94 17.69
CA LEU A 61 20.33 21.91 16.82
C LEU A 61 19.87 20.52 17.29
N VAL A 62 19.85 20.27 18.60
CA VAL A 62 19.33 19.02 19.20
C VAL A 62 17.88 18.83 18.81
N ALA A 63 17.03 19.86 18.98
CA ALA A 63 15.61 19.78 18.64
C ALA A 63 15.39 19.50 17.13
N ALA A 64 16.12 20.20 16.26
CA ALA A 64 16.02 20.02 14.80
C ALA A 64 16.48 18.62 14.37
N ALA A 65 17.61 18.13 14.88
CA ALA A 65 18.14 16.81 14.56
C ALA A 65 17.23 15.68 15.03
N THR A 66 16.70 15.78 16.26
CA THR A 66 15.77 14.78 16.80
C THR A 66 14.47 14.75 16.01
N MET A 67 13.92 15.91 15.66
CA MET A 67 12.71 16.01 14.81
C MET A 67 12.95 15.37 13.44
N ALA A 68 14.07 15.67 12.79
CA ALA A 68 14.42 15.08 11.52
C ALA A 68 14.56 13.55 11.61
N ALA A 69 15.20 13.04 12.65
CA ALA A 69 15.38 11.61 12.90
C ALA A 69 14.05 10.87 13.09
N ILE A 70 13.10 11.47 13.81
CA ILE A 70 11.76 10.92 14.02
C ILE A 70 10.96 10.92 12.71
N CYS A 71 11.09 11.96 11.88
CA CYS A 71 10.36 12.08 10.61
C CYS A 71 10.92 11.18 9.49
N ALA A 72 12.20 10.82 9.54
CA ALA A 72 12.88 10.09 8.46
C ALA A 72 12.18 8.78 8.04
N PRO A 73 11.74 7.86 8.94
CA PRO A 73 11.06 6.64 8.55
C PRO A 73 9.70 6.90 7.88
N TYR A 74 8.98 7.95 8.27
CA TYR A 74 7.69 8.31 7.66
C TYR A 74 7.87 8.88 6.25
N ILE A 75 8.90 9.72 6.04
CA ILE A 75 9.25 10.25 4.71
C ILE A 75 9.64 9.09 3.78
N ARG A 76 10.46 8.15 4.27
CA ARG A 76 10.84 6.96 3.52
C ARG A 76 9.64 6.11 3.12
N LEU A 77 8.69 5.88 4.05
CA LEU A 77 7.46 5.15 3.78
C LEU A 77 6.62 5.84 2.72
N TRP A 78 6.43 7.16 2.85
CA TRP A 78 5.70 7.96 1.86
C TRP A 78 6.33 7.87 0.47
N TRP A 79 7.64 7.93 0.38
CA TRP A 79 8.38 7.83 -0.87
C TRP A 79 8.26 6.45 -1.52
N GLN A 80 8.36 5.39 -0.73
CA GLN A 80 8.16 4.01 -1.21
C GLN A 80 6.75 3.78 -1.74
N ARG A 81 5.74 4.28 -1.00
CA ARG A 81 4.34 4.24 -1.43
C ARG A 81 4.14 4.99 -2.75
N SER A 82 4.64 6.22 -2.85
CA SER A 82 4.49 7.04 -4.06
C SER A 82 5.13 6.37 -5.27
N ARG A 83 6.36 5.87 -5.15
CA ARG A 83 7.04 5.14 -6.22
C ARG A 83 6.31 3.86 -6.64
N ARG A 84 5.73 3.14 -5.68
CA ARG A 84 4.96 1.93 -6.00
C ARG A 84 3.68 2.26 -6.77
N ILE A 85 2.95 3.29 -6.36
CA ILE A 85 1.75 3.73 -7.05
C ILE A 85 2.09 4.23 -8.46
N GLU A 86 3.13 5.04 -8.62
CA GLU A 86 3.62 5.52 -9.91
C GLU A 86 3.98 4.38 -10.86
N ALA A 87 4.72 3.37 -10.37
CA ALA A 87 5.04 2.19 -11.16
C ALA A 87 3.80 1.39 -11.61
N ILE A 88 2.74 1.35 -10.77
CA ILE A 88 1.47 0.74 -11.16
C ILE A 88 0.76 1.60 -12.20
N GLU A 89 0.74 2.93 -12.05
CA GLU A 89 0.12 3.84 -13.02
C GLU A 89 0.77 3.76 -14.40
N GLU A 90 2.09 3.65 -14.46
CA GLU A 90 2.84 3.47 -15.71
C GLU A 90 2.48 2.18 -16.46
N GLN A 91 2.24 1.09 -15.72
CA GLN A 91 1.90 -0.22 -16.31
C GLN A 91 0.40 -0.43 -16.50
N LEU A 92 -0.44 0.46 -15.96
CA LEU A 92 -1.90 0.30 -16.01
C LEU A 92 -2.47 0.24 -17.44
N PRO A 93 -2.00 1.03 -18.42
CA PRO A 93 -2.47 0.92 -19.81
C PRO A 93 -2.24 -0.47 -20.39
N ASP A 94 -1.09 -1.07 -20.16
CA ASP A 94 -0.76 -2.42 -20.62
C ASP A 94 -1.65 -3.48 -19.98
N ALA A 95 -1.90 -3.35 -18.66
CA ALA A 95 -2.83 -4.22 -17.94
C ALA A 95 -4.26 -4.14 -18.52
N ILE A 96 -4.73 -2.94 -18.81
CA ILE A 96 -6.04 -2.73 -19.44
C ILE A 96 -6.08 -3.35 -20.83
N ASP A 97 -4.99 -3.28 -21.59
CA ASP A 97 -4.92 -3.89 -22.93
C ASP A 97 -4.90 -5.43 -22.88
N VAL A 98 -4.27 -6.04 -21.86
CA VAL A 98 -4.39 -7.49 -21.60
C VAL A 98 -5.85 -7.86 -21.36
N ILE A 99 -6.54 -7.14 -20.46
CA ILE A 99 -7.96 -7.38 -20.15
C ILE A 99 -8.82 -7.24 -21.42
N LYS A 100 -8.63 -6.18 -22.20
CA LYS A 100 -9.38 -5.97 -23.46
C LYS A 100 -9.19 -7.10 -24.44
N ARG A 101 -7.96 -7.58 -24.64
CA ARG A 101 -7.67 -8.71 -25.54
C ARG A 101 -8.35 -9.97 -25.07
N ALA A 102 -8.28 -10.29 -23.78
CA ALA A 102 -8.92 -11.45 -23.20
C ALA A 102 -10.45 -11.42 -23.36
N LEU A 103 -11.08 -10.28 -23.05
CA LEU A 103 -12.52 -10.11 -23.20
C LEU A 103 -12.97 -10.22 -24.68
N ARG A 104 -12.21 -9.69 -25.63
CA ARG A 104 -12.48 -9.85 -27.07
C ARG A 104 -12.33 -11.30 -27.53
N ALA A 105 -11.46 -12.08 -26.91
CA ALA A 105 -11.32 -13.51 -27.15
C ALA A 105 -12.43 -14.35 -26.49
N GLY A 106 -13.38 -13.71 -25.78
CA GLY A 106 -14.51 -14.38 -25.13
C GLY A 106 -14.23 -14.91 -23.73
N HIS A 107 -13.08 -14.57 -23.14
CA HIS A 107 -12.81 -14.96 -21.74
C HIS A 107 -13.73 -14.21 -20.77
N PRO A 108 -14.20 -14.88 -19.69
CA PRO A 108 -14.95 -14.21 -18.63
C PRO A 108 -14.05 -13.17 -17.93
N PHE A 109 -14.68 -12.12 -17.39
CA PHE A 109 -13.98 -11.00 -16.74
C PHE A 109 -12.97 -11.46 -15.68
N VAL A 110 -13.36 -12.44 -14.85
CA VAL A 110 -12.46 -13.01 -13.80
C VAL A 110 -11.18 -13.59 -14.41
N ALA A 111 -11.32 -14.33 -15.52
CA ALA A 111 -10.18 -14.90 -16.23
C ALA A 111 -9.32 -13.80 -16.87
N ALA A 112 -9.95 -12.75 -17.43
CA ALA A 112 -9.22 -11.62 -18.00
C ALA A 112 -8.38 -10.86 -16.93
N VAL A 113 -8.93 -10.67 -15.73
CA VAL A 113 -8.21 -10.06 -14.59
C VAL A 113 -7.06 -10.96 -14.13
N LYS A 114 -7.27 -12.29 -14.11
CA LYS A 114 -6.25 -13.27 -13.73
C LYS A 114 -5.07 -13.27 -14.70
N LEU A 115 -5.32 -13.15 -16.00
CA LEU A 115 -4.27 -13.06 -17.02
C LEU A 115 -3.31 -11.88 -16.79
N VAL A 116 -3.79 -10.75 -16.28
CA VAL A 116 -2.89 -9.63 -15.91
C VAL A 116 -1.89 -10.06 -14.84
N GLY A 117 -2.35 -10.80 -13.83
CA GLY A 117 -1.46 -11.32 -12.78
C GLY A 117 -0.48 -12.39 -13.25
N GLU A 118 -0.79 -13.10 -14.35
CA GLU A 118 0.04 -14.16 -14.93
C GLU A 118 1.00 -13.64 -16.02
N ASP A 119 0.58 -12.68 -16.84
CA ASP A 119 1.32 -12.18 -18.00
C ASP A 119 2.21 -10.96 -17.68
N MET A 120 1.93 -10.26 -16.59
CA MET A 120 2.70 -9.08 -16.18
C MET A 120 3.58 -9.37 -14.98
N GLU A 121 4.48 -8.43 -14.67
CA GLU A 121 5.40 -8.53 -13.53
C GLU A 121 5.28 -7.32 -12.59
N GLY A 122 5.77 -7.50 -11.37
CA GLY A 122 5.88 -6.41 -10.39
C GLY A 122 4.60 -6.12 -9.62
N ALA A 123 4.40 -4.84 -9.27
CA ALA A 123 3.32 -4.45 -8.37
C ALA A 123 1.93 -4.58 -9.01
N VAL A 124 1.82 -4.31 -10.30
CA VAL A 124 0.55 -4.48 -11.07
C VAL A 124 0.10 -5.93 -11.06
N ALA A 125 1.00 -6.86 -11.41
CA ALA A 125 0.69 -8.28 -11.44
C ALA A 125 0.17 -8.77 -10.07
N ASN A 126 0.86 -8.39 -8.99
CA ASN A 126 0.46 -8.78 -7.64
C ASN A 126 -0.92 -8.25 -7.26
N GLU A 127 -1.23 -6.99 -7.54
CA GLU A 127 -2.53 -6.40 -7.19
C GLU A 127 -3.69 -7.00 -8.00
N PHE A 128 -3.45 -7.27 -9.29
CA PHE A 128 -4.45 -7.93 -10.13
C PHE A 128 -4.61 -9.41 -9.78
N ALA A 129 -3.55 -10.11 -9.36
CA ALA A 129 -3.64 -11.48 -8.86
C ALA A 129 -4.47 -11.57 -7.58
N ILE A 130 -4.27 -10.65 -6.61
CA ILE A 130 -5.09 -10.56 -5.39
C ILE A 130 -6.56 -10.32 -5.78
N THR A 131 -6.81 -9.38 -6.68
CA THR A 131 -8.17 -9.05 -7.15
C THR A 131 -8.82 -10.24 -7.88
N ALA A 132 -8.06 -10.98 -8.68
CA ALA A 132 -8.55 -12.18 -9.35
C ALA A 132 -8.88 -13.30 -8.35
N ALA A 133 -8.08 -13.45 -7.29
CA ALA A 133 -8.36 -14.38 -6.20
C ALA A 133 -9.67 -14.01 -5.50
N ASP A 134 -9.85 -12.74 -5.11
CA ASP A 134 -11.08 -12.24 -4.49
C ASP A 134 -12.31 -12.54 -5.36
N LEU A 135 -12.21 -12.30 -6.67
CA LEU A 135 -13.28 -12.60 -7.63
C LEU A 135 -13.54 -14.11 -7.75
N SER A 136 -12.49 -14.93 -7.69
CA SER A 136 -12.59 -16.40 -7.83
C SER A 136 -13.21 -17.07 -6.59
N PHE A 137 -13.06 -16.47 -5.42
CA PHE A 137 -13.75 -16.92 -4.19
C PHE A 137 -15.23 -16.54 -4.13
N GLY A 138 -15.77 -15.93 -5.18
CA GLY A 138 -17.19 -15.57 -5.25
C GLY A 138 -17.53 -14.25 -4.56
N ASN A 139 -16.54 -13.46 -4.20
CA ASN A 139 -16.76 -12.11 -3.70
C ASN A 139 -17.42 -11.25 -4.78
N ASP A 140 -18.27 -10.31 -4.35
CA ASP A 140 -18.89 -9.36 -5.26
C ASP A 140 -17.82 -8.60 -6.06
N PRO A 141 -17.92 -8.58 -7.41
CA PRO A 141 -16.97 -7.87 -8.26
C PRO A 141 -16.79 -6.39 -7.90
N ARG A 142 -17.84 -5.74 -7.42
CA ARG A 142 -17.76 -4.38 -6.91
C ARG A 142 -16.85 -4.29 -5.69
N GLY A 143 -17.02 -5.21 -4.74
CA GLY A 143 -16.17 -5.29 -3.54
C GLY A 143 -14.72 -5.56 -3.86
N ALA A 144 -14.43 -6.50 -4.78
CA ALA A 144 -13.06 -6.82 -5.21
C ALA A 144 -12.36 -5.63 -5.89
N LEU A 145 -13.06 -4.92 -6.78
CA LEU A 145 -12.54 -3.74 -7.48
C LEU A 145 -12.35 -2.54 -6.54
N LEU A 146 -13.26 -2.31 -5.60
CA LEU A 146 -13.08 -1.28 -4.56
C LEU A 146 -11.94 -1.64 -3.61
N GLY A 147 -11.73 -2.93 -3.33
CA GLY A 147 -10.57 -3.44 -2.62
C GLY A 147 -9.26 -3.09 -3.33
N LEU A 148 -9.19 -3.29 -4.64
CA LEU A 148 -8.07 -2.88 -5.48
C LEU A 148 -7.78 -1.37 -5.35
N LEU A 149 -8.82 -0.51 -5.46
CA LEU A 149 -8.68 0.94 -5.28
C LEU A 149 -8.21 1.34 -3.88
N SER A 150 -8.60 0.61 -2.84
CA SER A 150 -8.15 0.90 -1.47
C SER A 150 -6.66 0.62 -1.27
N ARG A 151 -6.13 -0.40 -1.97
CA ARG A 151 -4.71 -0.76 -1.97
C ARG A 151 -3.89 0.15 -2.89
N VAL A 152 -4.46 0.54 -4.03
CA VAL A 152 -3.82 1.40 -5.04
C VAL A 152 -4.70 2.64 -5.27
N PRO A 153 -4.58 3.68 -4.45
CA PRO A 153 -5.34 4.92 -4.60
C PRO A 153 -4.77 5.78 -5.74
N SER A 154 -5.17 5.46 -6.96
CA SER A 154 -4.71 6.04 -8.21
C SER A 154 -5.88 6.60 -9.00
N VAL A 155 -5.74 7.79 -9.58
CA VAL A 155 -6.80 8.43 -10.38
C VAL A 155 -7.08 7.66 -11.69
N PRO A 156 -6.06 7.22 -12.45
CA PRO A 156 -6.28 6.38 -13.63
C PRO A 156 -6.98 5.06 -13.30
N LEU A 157 -6.59 4.40 -12.22
CA LEU A 157 -7.23 3.15 -11.80
C LEU A 157 -8.69 3.37 -11.36
N MET A 158 -8.97 4.47 -10.69
CA MET A 158 -10.36 4.84 -10.33
C MET A 158 -11.23 5.01 -11.56
N GLY A 159 -10.70 5.65 -12.62
CA GLY A 159 -11.39 5.77 -13.90
C GLY A 159 -11.71 4.41 -14.52
N PHE A 160 -10.72 3.51 -14.55
CA PHE A 160 -10.91 2.13 -15.05
C PHE A 160 -11.97 1.37 -14.25
N VAL A 161 -11.86 1.36 -12.92
CA VAL A 161 -12.83 0.66 -12.05
C VAL A 161 -14.23 1.21 -12.23
N THR A 162 -14.39 2.52 -12.26
CA THR A 162 -15.69 3.16 -12.48
C THR A 162 -16.31 2.76 -13.83
N ALA A 163 -15.51 2.77 -14.90
CA ALA A 163 -15.98 2.35 -16.23
C ALA A 163 -16.44 0.88 -16.24
N VAL A 164 -15.68 -0.02 -15.60
CA VAL A 164 -16.05 -1.44 -15.49
C VAL A 164 -17.34 -1.63 -14.70
N LEU A 165 -17.50 -0.91 -13.58
CA LEU A 165 -18.71 -1.02 -12.74
C LEU A 165 -19.96 -0.53 -13.49
N ILE A 166 -19.88 0.60 -14.19
CA ILE A 166 -21.00 1.13 -15.00
C ILE A 166 -21.39 0.14 -16.09
N GLN A 167 -20.41 -0.43 -16.79
CA GLN A 167 -20.67 -1.36 -17.90
C GLN A 167 -21.33 -2.67 -17.43
N ARG A 168 -21.18 -3.05 -16.17
CA ARG A 168 -21.79 -4.27 -15.61
C ARG A 168 -23.20 -4.05 -15.07
N GLU A 169 -23.57 -2.83 -14.77
CA GLU A 169 -24.92 -2.47 -14.30
C GLU A 169 -25.91 -2.21 -15.48
N THR A 170 -25.37 -2.18 -16.72
CA THR A 170 -26.14 -2.01 -17.97
C THR A 170 -26.33 -3.33 -18.69
#